data_68d14315b92285b5be9c45581e1d28e0
#
_entry.id   68d14315b92285b5be9c45581e1d28e0
#
_cell.length_a   1.000
_cell.length_b   1.000
_cell.length_c   1.000
_cell.angle_alpha   90.00
_cell.angle_beta   90.00
_cell.angle_gamma   90.00
#
_symmetry.space_group_name_H-M   'P 1'
#
loop_
_entity.id
_entity.type
_entity.pdbx_description
1 polymer ?
#
loop_
_entity_poly.entity_id
_entity_poly.type
_entity_poly.pdbx_seq_one_letter_code
_entity_poly.pdbx_strand_id
1 'polypeptide(L)'
;YRMRAGALGIASSLSREFIADPDVPGGDAGADSKESKEGRAQQQGLARASIVPLVSVAGTPYWYEANLLSATTFRSQGLDRGAWSGLEWSLRNLVNRRGEVTVVTGPIFESAPGGSAEPAGGELPTGFFKLIASAEGELSAFWLDQDFAVHVHHCDARSSLDAIESATGLRFFPEWDRSTMGKATLDAQLGCIRKP
;
A
#
# COMPACT_ATOMS: atom_id res chain seq x y z
N TYR A 1 2.78 5.54 -7.33
CA TYR A 1 3.79 6.60 -7.20
C TYR A 1 5.16 6.09 -7.59
N ARG A 2 6.01 7.02 -8.01
CA ARG A 2 7.43 6.74 -8.23
C ARG A 2 8.19 7.03 -6.95
N MET A 3 8.87 6.03 -6.42
CA MET A 3 9.70 6.15 -5.24
C MET A 3 11.14 6.36 -5.66
N ARG A 4 11.72 7.49 -5.29
CA ARG A 4 13.09 7.90 -5.66
C ARG A 4 13.97 8.04 -4.44
N ALA A 5 15.25 7.72 -4.56
CA ALA A 5 16.20 7.88 -3.47
C ALA A 5 16.22 9.32 -2.91
N GLY A 6 16.17 10.34 -3.79
CA GLY A 6 16.11 11.74 -3.39
C GLY A 6 14.79 12.19 -2.74
N ALA A 7 13.72 11.39 -2.83
CA ALA A 7 12.44 11.66 -2.19
C ALA A 7 12.35 11.07 -0.76
N LEU A 8 13.26 10.17 -0.42
CA LEU A 8 13.34 9.61 0.93
C LEU A 8 13.80 10.67 1.92
N GLY A 9 13.25 10.64 3.12
CA GLY A 9 13.62 11.62 4.13
C GLY A 9 13.34 11.18 5.55
N ILE A 10 13.66 12.07 6.49
CA ILE A 10 13.44 11.86 7.92
C ILE A 10 12.03 12.32 8.26
N ALA A 11 11.11 11.36 8.45
CA ALA A 11 9.70 11.65 8.73
C ALA A 11 9.43 12.03 10.21
N SER A 12 10.39 11.86 11.11
CA SER A 12 10.18 12.13 12.56
C SER A 12 9.94 13.58 12.89
N SER A 13 10.40 14.51 12.05
CA SER A 13 10.20 15.96 12.21
C SER A 13 8.96 16.51 11.51
N LEU A 14 8.26 15.68 10.75
CA LEU A 14 7.08 16.07 9.99
C LEU A 14 5.80 15.77 10.77
N SER A 15 4.76 16.60 10.54
CA SER A 15 3.44 16.34 11.11
C SER A 15 2.89 15.01 10.63
N ARG A 16 2.23 14.30 11.53
CA ARG A 16 1.47 13.06 11.26
C ARG A 16 -0.03 13.27 11.41
N GLU A 17 -0.46 14.52 11.51
CA GLU A 17 -1.88 14.84 11.56
C GLU A 17 -2.51 14.56 10.21
N PHE A 18 -3.62 13.82 10.23
CA PHE A 18 -4.42 13.58 9.03
C PHE A 18 -5.33 14.77 8.77
N ILE A 19 -5.34 15.25 7.54
CA ILE A 19 -6.06 16.45 7.11
C ILE A 19 -7.06 16.11 6.01
N ALA A 20 -8.12 16.91 5.93
CA ALA A 20 -9.10 16.77 4.84
C ALA A 20 -8.42 17.01 3.48
N ASP A 21 -8.87 16.27 2.45
CA ASP A 21 -8.40 16.46 1.09
C ASP A 21 -9.19 17.59 0.42
N PRO A 22 -8.54 18.71 0.06
CA PRO A 22 -9.23 19.86 -0.51
C PRO A 22 -9.79 19.59 -1.92
N ASP A 23 -9.25 18.58 -2.62
CA ASP A 23 -9.66 18.24 -3.99
C ASP A 23 -10.82 17.24 -4.03
N VAL A 24 -11.22 16.70 -2.87
CA VAL A 24 -12.37 15.79 -2.77
C VAL A 24 -13.63 16.60 -2.44
N PRO A 25 -14.63 16.68 -3.36
CA PRO A 25 -15.88 17.38 -3.11
C PRO A 25 -16.56 16.84 -1.85
N GLY A 26 -16.88 17.72 -0.90
CA GLY A 26 -17.40 17.31 0.41
C GLY A 26 -16.33 16.71 1.32
N GLY A 27 -15.10 17.23 1.25
CA GLY A 27 -13.93 16.75 1.99
C GLY A 27 -14.14 16.54 3.49
N ASP A 28 -15.24 17.08 4.05
CA ASP A 28 -15.81 16.73 5.35
C ASP A 28 -17.00 15.75 5.27
N ALA A 29 -17.40 15.29 4.08
CA ALA A 29 -18.53 14.36 3.92
C ALA A 29 -18.29 12.99 4.60
N GLY A 30 -17.15 12.84 5.21
CA GLY A 30 -16.81 11.75 6.11
C GLY A 30 -17.11 11.99 7.58
N ALA A 31 -17.59 13.16 8.04
CA ALA A 31 -17.71 13.38 9.47
C ALA A 31 -18.67 12.39 10.15
N ASP A 32 -19.90 12.24 9.65
CA ASP A 32 -20.85 11.30 10.21
C ASP A 32 -20.54 9.83 9.87
N SER A 33 -20.02 9.56 8.66
CA SER A 33 -19.53 8.23 8.28
C SER A 33 -18.13 7.96 8.85
N LYS A 34 -17.35 8.99 9.13
CA LYS A 34 -16.02 8.96 9.72
C LYS A 34 -16.03 8.39 11.14
N GLU A 35 -16.91 8.90 12.03
CA GLU A 35 -17.00 8.38 13.40
C GLU A 35 -17.48 6.91 13.41
N SER A 36 -18.49 6.58 12.61
CA SER A 36 -18.98 5.21 12.54
C SER A 36 -17.94 4.24 11.94
N LYS A 37 -17.15 4.67 10.96
CA LYS A 37 -16.10 3.86 10.34
C LYS A 37 -14.88 3.75 11.26
N GLU A 38 -14.46 4.83 11.90
CA GLU A 38 -13.39 4.80 12.89
C GLU A 38 -13.77 3.98 14.12
N GLY A 39 -14.98 4.11 14.64
CA GLY A 39 -15.46 3.30 15.75
C GLY A 39 -15.44 1.81 15.44
N ARG A 40 -15.90 1.39 14.26
CA ARG A 40 -15.82 -0.02 13.82
C ARG A 40 -14.39 -0.49 13.65
N ALA A 41 -13.51 0.34 13.06
CA ALA A 41 -12.10 0.02 12.90
C ALA A 41 -11.43 -0.20 14.26
N GLN A 42 -11.66 0.66 15.23
CA GLN A 42 -11.13 0.51 16.59
C GLN A 42 -11.62 -0.76 17.29
N GLN A 43 -12.91 -1.12 17.13
CA GLN A 43 -13.46 -2.37 17.66
C GLN A 43 -12.78 -3.61 17.08
N GLN A 44 -12.28 -3.52 15.84
CA GLN A 44 -11.53 -4.58 15.17
C GLN A 44 -10.01 -4.48 15.41
N GLY A 45 -9.54 -3.56 16.25
CA GLY A 45 -8.11 -3.37 16.50
C GLY A 45 -7.34 -2.72 15.35
N LEU A 46 -8.05 -2.02 14.45
CA LEU A 46 -7.45 -1.32 13.32
C LEU A 46 -7.18 0.15 13.67
N ALA A 47 -6.12 0.70 13.13
CA ALA A 47 -5.76 2.11 13.26
C ALA A 47 -5.64 2.77 11.88
N ARG A 48 -5.94 4.07 11.82
CA ARG A 48 -5.75 4.85 10.60
C ARG A 48 -4.26 4.91 10.24
N ALA A 49 -3.95 4.64 8.99
CA ALA A 49 -2.59 4.59 8.47
C ALA A 49 -2.53 5.14 7.04
N SER A 50 -1.44 5.80 6.69
CA SER A 50 -1.19 6.24 5.32
C SER A 50 -0.92 5.03 4.41
N ILE A 51 -1.47 5.08 3.18
CA ILE A 51 -1.21 4.09 2.13
C ILE A 51 0.22 4.24 1.60
N VAL A 52 0.67 5.48 1.42
CA VAL A 52 2.05 5.82 1.08
C VAL A 52 2.77 6.21 2.36
N PRO A 53 3.83 5.50 2.78
CA PRO A 53 4.57 5.85 3.99
C PRO A 53 5.19 7.24 3.90
N LEU A 54 5.01 8.04 4.94
CA LEU A 54 5.53 9.41 4.99
C LEU A 54 7.03 9.49 4.70
N VAL A 55 7.81 8.53 5.18
CA VAL A 55 9.26 8.46 4.93
C VAL A 55 9.62 8.34 3.45
N SER A 56 8.72 7.79 2.64
CA SER A 56 8.93 7.59 1.20
C SER A 56 8.80 8.87 0.38
N VAL A 57 8.23 9.91 0.98
CA VAL A 57 7.99 11.23 0.35
C VAL A 57 8.52 12.41 1.19
N ALA A 58 9.10 12.13 2.36
CA ALA A 58 9.52 13.12 3.33
C ALA A 58 10.59 14.10 2.82
N GLY A 59 11.34 13.74 1.78
CA GLY A 59 12.30 14.61 1.09
C GLY A 59 11.68 15.48 -0.01
N THR A 60 10.36 15.43 -0.21
CA THR A 60 9.66 16.23 -1.22
C THR A 60 8.86 17.37 -0.59
N PRO A 61 8.54 18.46 -1.33
CA PRO A 61 7.64 19.51 -0.84
C PRO A 61 6.19 19.03 -0.68
N TYR A 62 5.82 17.87 -1.23
CA TYR A 62 4.46 17.30 -1.24
C TYR A 62 4.25 16.21 -0.17
N TRP A 63 5.15 16.09 0.80
CA TRP A 63 5.09 15.06 1.85
C TRP A 63 3.74 15.03 2.59
N TYR A 64 3.09 16.21 2.74
CA TYR A 64 1.80 16.33 3.43
C TYR A 64 0.65 15.60 2.73
N GLU A 65 0.76 15.35 1.42
CA GLU A 65 -0.25 14.58 0.67
C GLU A 65 -0.40 13.14 1.17
N ALA A 66 0.66 12.57 1.77
CA ALA A 66 0.57 11.26 2.43
C ALA A 66 -0.32 11.27 3.69
N ASN A 67 -0.65 12.44 4.21
CA ASN A 67 -1.52 12.64 5.37
C ASN A 67 -2.95 13.06 4.99
N LEU A 68 -3.27 13.21 3.69
CA LEU A 68 -4.64 13.47 3.27
C LEU A 68 -5.54 12.29 3.62
N LEU A 69 -6.75 12.55 4.11
CA LEU A 69 -7.70 11.50 4.47
C LEU A 69 -8.01 10.55 3.29
N SER A 70 -8.00 11.07 2.06
CA SER A 70 -8.13 10.28 0.82
C SER A 70 -6.95 9.33 0.58
N ALA A 71 -5.77 9.62 1.14
CA ALA A 71 -4.56 8.79 1.07
C ALA A 71 -4.38 7.87 2.29
N THR A 72 -5.41 7.72 3.13
CA THR A 72 -5.38 6.91 4.34
C THR A 72 -6.37 5.75 4.30
N THR A 73 -6.13 4.77 5.15
CA THR A 73 -6.98 3.60 5.35
C THR A 73 -6.84 3.10 6.78
N PHE A 74 -7.51 1.98 7.12
CA PHE A 74 -7.39 1.35 8.42
C PHE A 74 -6.58 0.06 8.31
N ARG A 75 -5.58 -0.10 9.15
CA ARG A 75 -4.67 -1.25 9.14
C ARG A 75 -4.47 -1.81 10.53
N SER A 76 -4.34 -3.14 10.65
CA SER A 76 -4.06 -3.80 11.91
C SER A 76 -2.63 -3.51 12.39
N GLN A 77 -2.43 -3.49 13.70
CA GLN A 77 -1.09 -3.30 14.26
C GLN A 77 -0.15 -4.47 13.92
N GLY A 78 -0.68 -5.69 13.81
CA GLY A 78 0.10 -6.86 13.43
C GLY A 78 0.71 -6.70 12.04
N LEU A 79 -0.13 -6.41 11.06
CA LEU A 79 0.31 -6.13 9.70
C LEU A 79 1.23 -4.90 9.64
N ASP A 80 0.84 -3.78 10.25
CA ASP A 80 1.57 -2.51 10.15
C ASP A 80 3.00 -2.62 10.70
N ARG A 81 3.17 -3.22 11.88
CA ARG A 81 4.47 -3.39 12.53
C ARG A 81 5.28 -4.59 12.01
N GLY A 82 4.61 -5.55 11.37
CA GLY A 82 5.20 -6.76 10.79
C GLY A 82 5.50 -6.63 9.31
N ALA A 83 4.76 -7.39 8.50
CA ALA A 83 5.02 -7.54 7.08
C ALA A 83 5.00 -6.22 6.29
N TRP A 84 4.11 -5.27 6.63
CA TRP A 84 4.08 -3.97 5.98
C TRP A 84 5.37 -3.18 6.21
N SER A 85 5.77 -2.99 7.47
CA SER A 85 6.99 -2.25 7.80
C SER A 85 8.25 -2.94 7.27
N GLY A 86 8.29 -4.27 7.28
CA GLY A 86 9.38 -5.07 6.71
C GLY A 86 9.53 -4.85 5.20
N LEU A 87 8.41 -4.89 4.46
CA LEU A 87 8.41 -4.63 3.02
C LEU A 87 8.84 -3.19 2.71
N GLU A 88 8.32 -2.21 3.45
CA GLU A 88 8.69 -0.81 3.28
C GLU A 88 10.17 -0.55 3.56
N TRP A 89 10.74 -1.21 4.56
CA TRP A 89 12.18 -1.12 4.84
C TRP A 89 13.00 -1.70 3.67
N SER A 90 12.62 -2.88 3.17
CA SER A 90 13.28 -3.54 2.04
C SER A 90 13.16 -2.70 0.76
N LEU A 91 11.99 -2.09 0.54
CA LEU A 91 11.74 -1.22 -0.59
C LEU A 91 12.63 0.04 -0.57
N ARG A 92 12.78 0.69 0.59
CA ARG A 92 13.69 1.84 0.72
C ARG A 92 15.15 1.46 0.43
N ASN A 93 15.58 0.29 0.91
CA ASN A 93 16.92 -0.22 0.60
C ASN A 93 17.08 -0.52 -0.89
N LEU A 94 16.05 -1.05 -1.55
CA LEU A 94 16.04 -1.26 -3.00
C LEU A 94 16.19 0.07 -3.75
N VAL A 95 15.40 1.08 -3.39
CA VAL A 95 15.42 2.41 -4.00
C VAL A 95 16.78 3.08 -3.81
N ASN A 96 17.40 2.96 -2.64
CA ASN A 96 18.74 3.50 -2.39
C ASN A 96 19.81 2.85 -3.30
N ARG A 97 19.63 1.60 -3.69
CA ARG A 97 20.55 0.91 -4.61
C ARG A 97 20.27 1.18 -6.08
N ARG A 98 18.97 1.29 -6.46
CA ARG A 98 18.55 1.42 -7.87
C ARG A 98 18.26 2.85 -8.30
N GLY A 99 18.09 3.76 -7.36
CA GLY A 99 17.70 5.14 -7.62
C GLY A 99 16.20 5.36 -7.66
N GLU A 100 15.44 4.53 -8.39
CA GLU A 100 13.99 4.67 -8.56
C GLU A 100 13.30 3.31 -8.76
N VAL A 101 12.05 3.22 -8.26
CA VAL A 101 11.08 2.17 -8.63
C VAL A 101 9.68 2.76 -8.72
N THR A 102 8.80 2.11 -9.46
CA THR A 102 7.37 2.42 -9.47
C THR A 102 6.65 1.53 -8.46
N VAL A 103 5.82 2.13 -7.61
CA VAL A 103 5.01 1.42 -6.63
C VAL A 103 3.54 1.72 -6.87
N VAL A 104 2.73 0.66 -6.98
CA VAL A 104 1.27 0.75 -6.94
C VAL A 104 0.81 0.01 -5.70
N THR A 105 -0.01 0.64 -4.88
CA THR A 105 -0.49 0.07 -3.62
C THR A 105 -1.90 0.55 -3.33
N GLY A 106 -2.69 -0.29 -2.73
CA GLY A 106 -4.06 0.03 -2.36
C GLY A 106 -4.69 -1.03 -1.46
N PRO A 107 -5.89 -0.73 -0.92
CA PRO A 107 -6.64 -1.69 -0.15
C PRO A 107 -7.28 -2.77 -1.05
N ILE A 108 -7.53 -3.93 -0.47
CA ILE A 108 -8.35 -5.00 -1.02
C ILE A 108 -9.59 -5.10 -0.14
N PHE A 109 -10.76 -5.15 -0.75
CA PHE A 109 -12.04 -5.35 -0.09
C PHE A 109 -12.60 -6.70 -0.52
N GLU A 110 -13.26 -7.42 0.40
CA GLU A 110 -14.02 -8.58 0.01
C GLU A 110 -15.19 -8.14 -0.88
N SER A 111 -15.27 -8.70 -2.08
CA SER A 111 -16.41 -8.44 -2.95
C SER A 111 -17.65 -9.08 -2.31
N ALA A 112 -18.70 -8.28 -2.08
CA ALA A 112 -19.99 -8.81 -1.70
C ALA A 112 -20.44 -9.86 -2.75
N PRO A 113 -21.06 -10.98 -2.34
CA PRO A 113 -21.64 -11.93 -3.28
C PRO A 113 -22.68 -11.20 -4.16
N GLY A 114 -22.35 -11.00 -5.43
CA GLY A 114 -23.21 -10.28 -6.38
C GLY A 114 -22.51 -9.21 -7.22
N GLY A 115 -21.20 -8.98 -7.01
CA GLY A 115 -20.34 -8.31 -8.00
C GLY A 115 -20.55 -6.80 -8.19
N SER A 116 -21.02 -6.05 -7.20
CA SER A 116 -20.88 -4.59 -7.24
C SER A 116 -19.44 -4.22 -6.90
N ALA A 117 -18.72 -3.70 -7.89
CA ALA A 117 -17.31 -3.29 -7.79
C ALA A 117 -17.09 -2.03 -6.93
N GLU A 118 -18.14 -1.50 -6.31
CA GLU A 118 -18.02 -0.38 -5.38
C GLU A 118 -18.13 -0.91 -3.94
N PRO A 119 -17.10 -0.69 -3.10
CA PRO A 119 -17.25 -0.90 -1.67
C PRO A 119 -18.42 -0.03 -1.20
N ALA A 120 -19.46 -0.65 -0.67
CA ALA A 120 -20.50 0.10 0.03
C ALA A 120 -19.80 1.01 1.04
N GLY A 121 -20.01 2.33 0.95
CA GLY A 121 -19.23 3.33 1.68
C GLY A 121 -19.19 3.07 3.19
N GLY A 122 -18.23 2.32 3.65
CA GLY A 122 -18.13 1.91 5.05
C GLY A 122 -17.39 0.59 5.27
N GLU A 123 -17.07 -0.17 4.24
CA GLU A 123 -16.30 -1.40 4.38
C GLU A 123 -14.85 -1.12 4.81
N LEU A 124 -14.35 -1.98 5.69
CA LEU A 124 -12.94 -1.99 6.08
C LEU A 124 -12.19 -2.95 5.15
N PRO A 125 -10.95 -2.63 4.75
CA PRO A 125 -10.20 -3.51 3.87
C PRO A 125 -9.89 -4.84 4.57
N THR A 126 -9.93 -5.94 3.83
CA THR A 126 -9.51 -7.27 4.29
C THR A 126 -8.03 -7.50 4.10
N GLY A 127 -7.39 -6.69 3.26
CA GLY A 127 -5.96 -6.73 2.99
C GLY A 127 -5.50 -5.54 2.14
N PHE A 128 -4.26 -5.63 1.71
CA PHE A 128 -3.63 -4.62 0.85
C PHE A 128 -2.80 -5.31 -0.22
N PHE A 129 -2.70 -4.66 -1.36
CA PHE A 129 -1.72 -5.08 -2.35
C PHE A 129 -0.59 -4.06 -2.47
N LYS A 130 0.57 -4.55 -2.91
CA LYS A 130 1.70 -3.71 -3.31
C LYS A 130 2.39 -4.35 -4.53
N LEU A 131 2.42 -3.60 -5.63
CA LEU A 131 3.15 -3.92 -6.84
C LEU A 131 4.38 -3.04 -6.90
N ILE A 132 5.55 -3.64 -7.10
CA ILE A 132 6.84 -2.95 -7.16
C ILE A 132 7.46 -3.28 -8.51
N ALA A 133 7.69 -2.27 -9.31
CA ALA A 133 8.13 -2.42 -10.69
C ALA A 133 9.38 -1.58 -10.98
N SER A 134 10.34 -2.14 -11.70
CA SER A 134 11.50 -1.41 -12.23
C SER A 134 11.26 -0.95 -13.66
N ALA A 135 12.09 -0.01 -14.13
CA ALA A 135 12.05 0.45 -15.51
C ALA A 135 12.40 -0.66 -16.54
N GLU A 136 13.09 -1.71 -16.07
CA GLU A 136 13.52 -2.86 -16.88
C GLU A 136 12.43 -3.94 -17.01
N GLY A 137 11.23 -3.72 -16.44
CA GLY A 137 10.11 -4.65 -16.54
C GLY A 137 10.10 -5.76 -15.47
N GLU A 138 11.00 -5.68 -14.46
CA GLU A 138 10.92 -6.56 -13.29
C GLU A 138 9.70 -6.16 -12.45
N LEU A 139 8.97 -7.15 -11.94
CA LEU A 139 7.77 -6.91 -11.14
C LEU A 139 7.71 -7.89 -9.97
N SER A 140 7.51 -7.36 -8.77
CA SER A 140 7.14 -8.12 -7.58
C SER A 140 5.78 -7.68 -7.06
N ALA A 141 4.96 -8.65 -6.67
CA ALA A 141 3.61 -8.45 -6.18
C ALA A 141 3.46 -9.04 -4.78
N PHE A 142 2.78 -8.31 -3.91
CA PHE A 142 2.52 -8.71 -2.53
C PHE A 142 1.04 -8.51 -2.20
N TRP A 143 0.47 -9.50 -1.50
CA TRP A 143 -0.86 -9.45 -0.90
C TRP A 143 -0.71 -9.55 0.61
N LEU A 144 -1.05 -8.51 1.31
CA LEU A 144 -0.80 -8.30 2.73
C LEU A 144 -2.14 -8.35 3.48
N ASP A 145 -2.45 -9.49 4.11
CA ASP A 145 -3.71 -9.67 4.82
C ASP A 145 -3.78 -8.86 6.11
N GLN A 146 -4.97 -8.35 6.43
CA GLN A 146 -5.22 -7.63 7.69
C GLN A 146 -4.90 -8.48 8.92
N ASP A 147 -5.10 -9.80 8.82
CA ASP A 147 -4.93 -10.74 9.93
C ASP A 147 -3.48 -11.16 10.18
N PHE A 148 -2.54 -10.62 9.42
CA PHE A 148 -1.13 -10.94 9.61
C PHE A 148 -0.68 -10.58 11.02
N ALA A 149 -0.14 -11.57 11.73
CA ALA A 149 0.52 -11.35 13.00
C ALA A 149 1.86 -10.60 12.80
N VAL A 150 2.33 -9.92 13.85
CA VAL A 150 3.54 -9.07 13.78
C VAL A 150 4.81 -9.81 13.35
N HIS A 151 4.87 -11.12 13.54
CA HIS A 151 6.03 -11.95 13.17
C HIS A 151 5.98 -12.51 11.76
N VAL A 152 4.88 -12.28 11.01
CA VAL A 152 4.79 -12.70 9.60
C VAL A 152 5.77 -11.88 8.76
N HIS A 153 6.60 -12.57 8.01
CA HIS A 153 7.56 -11.92 7.14
C HIS A 153 6.90 -11.49 5.82
N HIS A 154 7.26 -10.31 5.30
CA HIS A 154 6.66 -9.81 4.05
C HIS A 154 6.85 -10.75 2.85
N CYS A 155 7.88 -11.60 2.86
CA CYS A 155 8.07 -12.60 1.80
C CYS A 155 7.01 -13.70 1.77
N ASP A 156 6.29 -13.90 2.87
CA ASP A 156 5.17 -14.83 2.94
C ASP A 156 3.90 -14.23 2.29
N ALA A 157 3.91 -12.91 2.08
CA ALA A 157 2.86 -12.15 1.39
C ALA A 157 3.03 -12.11 -0.15
N ARG A 158 4.02 -12.80 -0.72
CA ARG A 158 4.21 -12.81 -2.18
C ARG A 158 2.97 -13.31 -2.90
N SER A 159 2.64 -12.62 -3.98
CA SER A 159 1.47 -12.90 -4.81
C SER A 159 1.81 -12.77 -6.30
N SER A 160 0.82 -12.78 -7.15
CA SER A 160 0.94 -12.51 -8.57
C SER A 160 0.15 -11.29 -8.98
N LEU A 161 0.55 -10.66 -10.09
CA LEU A 161 -0.21 -9.57 -10.68
C LEU A 161 -1.64 -10.00 -11.00
N ASP A 162 -1.81 -11.19 -11.59
CA ASP A 162 -3.12 -11.71 -11.99
C ASP A 162 -4.05 -11.92 -10.79
N ALA A 163 -3.52 -12.39 -9.66
CA ALA A 163 -4.30 -12.56 -8.44
C ALA A 163 -4.79 -11.21 -7.91
N ILE A 164 -3.93 -10.19 -7.93
CA ILE A 164 -4.28 -8.84 -7.48
C ILE A 164 -5.27 -8.18 -8.44
N GLU A 165 -5.07 -8.31 -9.76
CA GLU A 165 -6.01 -7.79 -10.76
C GLU A 165 -7.39 -8.47 -10.64
N SER A 166 -7.40 -9.80 -10.41
CA SER A 166 -8.65 -10.54 -10.21
C SER A 166 -9.41 -10.08 -8.96
N ALA A 167 -8.70 -9.81 -7.87
CA ALA A 167 -9.32 -9.41 -6.61
C ALA A 167 -9.80 -7.95 -6.62
N THR A 168 -9.08 -7.07 -7.32
CA THR A 168 -9.39 -5.64 -7.35
C THR A 168 -10.29 -5.22 -8.51
N GLY A 169 -10.41 -6.06 -9.55
CA GLY A 169 -11.05 -5.68 -10.81
C GLY A 169 -10.29 -4.63 -11.61
N LEU A 170 -9.10 -4.24 -11.16
CA LEU A 170 -8.27 -3.23 -11.80
C LEU A 170 -7.28 -3.88 -12.76
N ARG A 171 -6.84 -3.13 -13.75
CA ARG A 171 -5.76 -3.51 -14.66
C ARG A 171 -4.57 -2.58 -14.45
N PHE A 172 -3.43 -3.18 -14.11
CA PHE A 172 -2.21 -2.42 -13.82
C PHE A 172 -1.23 -2.47 -15.00
N PHE A 173 -0.46 -1.41 -15.17
CA PHE A 173 0.56 -1.27 -16.21
C PHE A 173 0.03 -1.61 -17.62
N PRO A 174 -1.05 -0.94 -18.09
CA PRO A 174 -1.72 -1.29 -19.34
C PRO A 174 -0.81 -1.13 -20.57
N GLU A 175 0.21 -0.25 -20.48
CA GLU A 175 1.18 0.01 -21.55
C GLU A 175 2.30 -1.04 -21.62
N TRP A 176 2.37 -1.98 -20.65
CA TRP A 176 3.44 -2.95 -20.61
C TRP A 176 3.06 -4.22 -21.39
N ASP A 177 4.07 -4.80 -22.09
CA ASP A 177 3.90 -6.09 -22.75
C ASP A 177 3.74 -7.20 -21.71
N ARG A 178 2.52 -7.75 -21.63
CA ARG A 178 2.17 -8.84 -20.73
C ARG A 178 3.00 -10.10 -20.93
N SER A 179 3.52 -10.34 -22.14
CA SER A 179 4.34 -11.51 -22.42
C SER A 179 5.73 -11.46 -21.78
N THR A 180 6.19 -10.26 -21.43
CA THR A 180 7.51 -10.04 -20.82
C THR A 180 7.42 -9.59 -19.37
N MET A 181 6.30 -8.98 -18.97
CA MET A 181 6.09 -8.45 -17.63
C MET A 181 6.21 -9.55 -16.56
N GLY A 182 6.99 -9.27 -15.53
CA GLY A 182 7.11 -10.15 -14.36
C GLY A 182 7.88 -11.46 -14.61
N LYS A 183 8.50 -11.66 -15.78
CA LYS A 183 9.43 -12.79 -15.99
C LYS A 183 10.62 -12.74 -15.05
N ALA A 184 11.09 -11.54 -14.75
CA ALA A 184 12.07 -11.27 -13.70
C ALA A 184 11.37 -10.56 -12.53
N THR A 185 11.75 -10.90 -11.30
CA THR A 185 11.19 -10.32 -10.08
C THR A 185 12.25 -9.57 -9.30
N LEU A 186 11.79 -8.63 -8.48
CA LEU A 186 12.62 -7.90 -7.51
C LEU A 186 12.72 -8.65 -6.16
N ASP A 187 12.11 -9.83 -6.05
CA ASP A 187 11.96 -10.59 -4.80
C ASP A 187 13.28 -10.76 -4.04
N ALA A 188 14.33 -11.21 -4.73
CA ALA A 188 15.64 -11.40 -4.09
C ALA A 188 16.22 -10.08 -3.56
N GLN A 189 16.00 -8.98 -4.27
CA GLN A 189 16.48 -7.64 -3.89
C GLN A 189 15.65 -7.04 -2.75
N LEU A 190 14.41 -7.52 -2.58
CA LEU A 190 13.53 -7.20 -1.45
C LEU A 190 13.76 -8.14 -0.25
N GLY A 191 14.76 -9.02 -0.33
CA GLY A 191 15.11 -9.94 0.75
C GLY A 191 14.35 -11.27 0.72
N CYS A 192 13.55 -11.52 -0.34
CA CYS A 192 12.77 -12.74 -0.47
C CYS A 192 13.54 -13.81 -1.27
N ILE A 193 14.56 -14.35 -0.65
CA ILE A 193 15.34 -15.44 -1.24
C ILE A 193 14.52 -16.73 -1.15
N ARG A 194 14.43 -17.50 -2.24
CA ARG A 194 13.85 -18.84 -2.18
C ARG A 194 14.70 -19.66 -1.20
N LYS A 195 14.06 -20.24 -0.15
CA LYS A 195 14.71 -21.32 0.61
C LYS A 195 14.99 -22.46 -0.37
N PRO A 196 16.19 -23.03 -0.34
CA PRO A 196 16.55 -24.19 -1.15
C PRO A 196 15.64 -25.37 -0.89
#